data_f33664286fee85949191e47380184aac
#
_entry.id   f33664286fee85949191e47380184aac
#
_cell.length_a   1.000
_cell.length_b   1.000
_cell.length_c   1.000
_cell.angle_alpha   90.00
_cell.angle_beta   90.00
_cell.angle_gamma   90.00
#
_symmetry.space_group_name_H-M   'P 1'
#
loop_
_entity.id
_entity.type
_entity.pdbx_description
1 polymer ?
#
loop_
_entity_poly.entity_id
_entity_poly.type
_entity_poly.pdbx_seq_one_letter_code
_entity_poly.pdbx_strand_id
1 'polypeptide(L)'
;MNINPPSAAWQERRQQQFKTRSGDPRGAFERDRARVIHSAAFRRLQSKTQILGVLEGDFHRTRLTHSMEVAQIGRGLVLQLGKRFPDHQPLLPSLETIETLGLAHDLGHPPFGHGGEAALNCMMHLHGGFESNAQSLRLLGRLESHTPGFGLNLSRRAMLGVLKYPAPYSRLNRI
;
A
#
# COMPACT_ATOMS: atom_id res chain seq x y z
N MET A 1 -27.88 4.35 -9.83
CA MET A 1 -27.13 4.77 -8.63
C MET A 1 -25.80 5.34 -9.07
N ASN A 2 -25.52 6.59 -8.77
CA ASN A 2 -24.26 7.24 -9.15
C ASN A 2 -23.16 6.73 -8.23
N ILE A 3 -22.40 5.72 -8.65
CA ILE A 3 -21.39 5.01 -7.84
C ILE A 3 -20.06 5.79 -7.77
N ASN A 4 -19.97 6.94 -8.43
CA ASN A 4 -18.79 7.78 -8.37
C ASN A 4 -18.90 8.74 -7.18
N PRO A 5 -18.17 8.48 -6.06
CA PRO A 5 -18.03 9.51 -5.06
C PRO A 5 -17.34 10.72 -5.69
N PRO A 6 -17.64 11.92 -5.26
CA PRO A 6 -17.02 13.14 -5.76
C PRO A 6 -15.49 12.97 -5.76
N SER A 7 -14.82 13.32 -6.83
CA SER A 7 -13.35 13.21 -6.97
C SER A 7 -12.60 13.88 -5.81
N ALA A 8 -13.17 14.91 -5.21
CA ALA A 8 -12.65 15.61 -4.04
C ALA A 8 -12.59 14.71 -2.79
N ALA A 9 -13.63 13.91 -2.51
CA ALA A 9 -13.66 13.01 -1.34
C ALA A 9 -12.56 11.93 -1.40
N TRP A 10 -12.20 11.47 -2.60
CA TRP A 10 -11.11 10.52 -2.77
C TRP A 10 -9.72 11.10 -2.47
N GLN A 11 -9.57 12.41 -2.62
CA GLN A 11 -8.32 13.13 -2.38
C GLN A 11 -8.15 13.57 -0.91
N GLU A 12 -9.20 13.50 -0.10
CA GLU A 12 -9.14 13.83 1.32
C GLU A 12 -8.05 13.06 2.05
N ARG A 13 -7.44 13.74 3.03
CA ARG A 13 -6.39 13.19 3.91
C ARG A 13 -6.82 13.32 5.36
N ARG A 14 -6.30 12.48 6.23
CA ARG A 14 -6.58 12.54 7.68
C ARG A 14 -6.15 13.86 8.29
N GLN A 15 -5.01 14.38 7.86
CA GLN A 15 -4.59 15.74 8.18
C GLN A 15 -4.58 16.57 6.90
N GLN A 16 -5.33 17.65 6.89
CA GLN A 16 -5.31 18.59 5.79
C GLN A 16 -3.94 19.28 5.73
N GLN A 17 -3.36 19.32 4.56
CA GLN A 17 -2.12 20.05 4.33
C GLN A 17 -2.46 21.46 3.91
N PHE A 18 -2.27 22.40 4.82
CA PHE A 18 -2.52 23.83 4.58
C PHE A 18 -1.55 24.51 3.60
N LYS A 19 -0.47 23.82 3.19
CA LYS A 19 0.48 24.36 2.22
C LYS A 19 0.87 23.29 1.20
N THR A 20 0.24 23.32 0.04
CA THR A 20 0.89 22.86 -1.19
C THR A 20 2.06 23.80 -1.45
N ARG A 21 3.24 23.25 -1.73
CA ARG A 21 4.38 24.05 -2.18
C ARG A 21 3.93 24.81 -3.43
N SER A 22 4.06 26.14 -3.41
CA SER A 22 3.80 26.97 -4.59
C SER A 22 4.63 26.42 -5.76
N GLY A 23 3.97 26.11 -6.89
CA GLY A 23 4.63 25.55 -8.08
C GLY A 23 4.78 24.01 -8.10
N ASP A 24 4.25 23.24 -7.12
CA ASP A 24 4.23 21.79 -7.24
C ASP A 24 3.11 21.33 -8.19
N PRO A 25 3.42 20.81 -9.40
CA PRO A 25 2.42 20.42 -10.38
C PRO A 25 1.73 19.09 -10.06
N ARG A 26 2.22 18.35 -9.04
CA ARG A 26 1.73 17.01 -8.75
C ARG A 26 0.35 17.01 -8.11
N GLY A 27 -0.54 16.17 -8.64
CA GLY A 27 -1.84 15.87 -8.05
C GLY A 27 -1.75 15.11 -6.72
N ALA A 28 -2.90 14.87 -6.08
CA ALA A 28 -2.97 14.18 -4.79
C ALA A 28 -2.41 12.74 -4.87
N PHE A 29 -2.74 12.01 -5.92
CA PHE A 29 -2.34 10.61 -6.10
C PHE A 29 -0.87 10.45 -6.51
N GLU A 30 -0.32 11.39 -7.29
CA GLU A 30 1.11 11.44 -7.59
C GLU A 30 1.95 11.67 -6.32
N ARG A 31 1.45 12.53 -5.41
CA ARG A 31 2.08 12.72 -4.10
C ARG A 31 2.00 11.48 -3.23
N ASP A 32 0.91 10.70 -3.28
CA ASP A 32 0.79 9.44 -2.55
C ASP A 32 1.85 8.44 -3.02
N ARG A 33 1.97 8.26 -4.34
CA ARG A 33 3.00 7.40 -4.93
C ARG A 33 4.41 7.81 -4.49
N ALA A 34 4.72 9.09 -4.56
CA ALA A 34 6.01 9.61 -4.13
C ALA A 34 6.27 9.32 -2.64
N ARG A 35 5.28 9.54 -1.76
CA ARG A 35 5.41 9.26 -0.32
C ARG A 35 5.71 7.79 -0.04
N VAL A 36 5.05 6.87 -0.74
CA VAL A 36 5.32 5.42 -0.59
C VAL A 36 6.74 5.10 -1.04
N ILE A 37 7.16 5.53 -2.22
CA ILE A 37 8.51 5.26 -2.76
C ILE A 37 9.61 5.79 -1.82
N HIS A 38 9.40 6.97 -1.24
CA HIS A 38 10.39 7.60 -0.35
C HIS A 38 10.28 7.14 1.11
N SER A 39 9.34 6.27 1.47
CA SER A 39 9.18 5.76 2.84
C SER A 39 10.33 4.83 3.26
N ALA A 40 10.59 4.78 4.55
CA ALA A 40 11.55 3.84 5.11
C ALA A 40 11.07 2.39 4.96
N ALA A 41 9.76 2.16 5.15
CA ALA A 41 9.15 0.84 4.99
C ALA A 41 9.35 0.29 3.58
N PHE A 42 9.20 1.11 2.53
CA PHE A 42 9.41 0.68 1.15
C PHE A 42 10.87 0.28 0.89
N ARG A 43 11.84 1.09 1.35
CA ARG A 43 13.27 0.74 1.22
C ARG A 43 13.64 -0.56 1.95
N ARG A 44 13.01 -0.84 3.10
CA ARG A 44 13.22 -2.08 3.85
C ARG A 44 12.79 -3.34 3.11
N LEU A 45 11.92 -3.25 2.10
CA LEU A 45 11.52 -4.39 1.27
C LEU A 45 12.70 -5.01 0.52
N GLN A 46 13.76 -4.25 0.26
CA GLN A 46 14.98 -4.76 -0.38
C GLN A 46 15.65 -5.88 0.44
N SER A 47 15.58 -5.80 1.76
CA SER A 47 16.19 -6.79 2.68
C SER A 47 15.22 -7.90 3.09
N LYS A 48 14.04 -7.98 2.48
CA LYS A 48 13.05 -9.03 2.72
C LYS A 48 12.95 -9.92 1.49
N THR A 49 13.12 -11.23 1.68
CA THR A 49 12.96 -12.22 0.60
C THR A 49 11.50 -12.42 0.23
N GLN A 50 11.22 -12.70 -1.04
CA GLN A 50 9.88 -13.04 -1.49
C GLN A 50 9.56 -14.52 -1.26
N ILE A 51 10.44 -15.44 -1.65
CA ILE A 51 10.20 -16.89 -1.61
C ILE A 51 11.38 -17.66 -1.02
N LEU A 52 12.61 -17.42 -1.49
CA LEU A 52 13.81 -18.16 -1.09
C LEU A 52 14.88 -17.24 -0.50
N GLY A 53 15.81 -17.82 0.25
CA GLY A 53 16.90 -17.08 0.87
C GLY A 53 17.83 -16.37 -0.12
N VAL A 54 18.34 -15.23 0.27
CA VAL A 54 19.16 -14.31 -0.55
C VAL A 54 20.54 -14.89 -0.94
N LEU A 55 20.86 -16.12 -0.54
CA LEU A 55 22.21 -16.67 -0.68
C LEU A 55 22.41 -17.63 -1.88
N GLU A 56 21.41 -17.86 -2.73
CA GLU A 56 21.45 -18.92 -3.74
C GLU A 56 21.65 -18.46 -5.19
N GLY A 57 22.14 -17.24 -5.47
CA GLY A 57 22.45 -16.77 -6.83
C GLY A 57 22.16 -15.29 -7.08
N ASP A 58 22.51 -14.75 -8.23
CA ASP A 58 22.41 -13.33 -8.59
C ASP A 58 21.01 -12.85 -8.97
N PHE A 59 20.02 -13.75 -9.08
CA PHE A 59 18.65 -13.45 -9.54
C PHE A 59 17.62 -13.48 -8.42
N HIS A 60 17.92 -12.84 -7.28
CA HIS A 60 17.01 -12.85 -6.15
C HIS A 60 15.85 -11.88 -6.33
N ARG A 61 14.64 -12.42 -6.21
CA ARG A 61 13.42 -11.61 -6.12
C ARG A 61 13.22 -11.14 -4.69
N THR A 62 13.56 -9.88 -4.43
CA THR A 62 13.23 -9.23 -3.17
C THR A 62 11.76 -8.79 -3.17
N ARG A 63 11.20 -8.49 -1.98
CA ARG A 63 9.86 -7.88 -1.91
C ARG A 63 9.82 -6.50 -2.56
N LEU A 64 10.94 -5.79 -2.65
CA LEU A 64 11.03 -4.51 -3.35
C LEU A 64 10.78 -4.70 -4.85
N THR A 65 11.56 -5.58 -5.50
CA THR A 65 11.40 -5.84 -6.94
C THR A 65 10.03 -6.40 -7.27
N HIS A 66 9.51 -7.31 -6.43
CA HIS A 66 8.14 -7.81 -6.53
C HIS A 66 7.10 -6.68 -6.50
N SER A 67 7.18 -5.77 -5.53
CA SER A 67 6.23 -4.65 -5.42
C SER A 67 6.29 -3.71 -6.64
N MET A 68 7.47 -3.52 -7.21
CA MET A 68 7.64 -2.74 -8.45
C MET A 68 6.99 -3.44 -9.67
N GLU A 69 7.16 -4.76 -9.79
CA GLU A 69 6.53 -5.55 -10.84
C GLU A 69 5.00 -5.55 -10.72
N VAL A 70 4.47 -5.72 -9.50
CA VAL A 70 3.01 -5.64 -9.23
C VAL A 70 2.47 -4.26 -9.62
N ALA A 71 3.16 -3.19 -9.29
CA ALA A 71 2.77 -1.83 -9.67
C ALA A 71 2.73 -1.65 -11.19
N GLN A 72 3.75 -2.14 -11.90
CA GLN A 72 3.84 -2.07 -13.35
C GLN A 72 2.73 -2.88 -14.03
N ILE A 73 2.48 -4.11 -13.58
CA ILE A 73 1.41 -4.96 -14.11
C ILE A 73 0.04 -4.33 -13.84
N GLY A 74 -0.19 -3.82 -12.63
CA GLY A 74 -1.43 -3.14 -12.26
C GLY A 74 -1.71 -1.93 -13.18
N ARG A 75 -0.69 -1.13 -13.48
CA ARG A 75 -0.77 -0.04 -14.45
C ARG A 75 -1.21 -0.54 -15.83
N GLY A 76 -0.57 -1.61 -16.32
CA GLY A 76 -0.91 -2.22 -17.60
C GLY A 76 -2.35 -2.73 -17.67
N LEU A 77 -2.82 -3.36 -16.59
CA LEU A 77 -4.20 -3.83 -16.48
C LEU A 77 -5.23 -2.68 -16.54
N VAL A 78 -4.99 -1.58 -15.84
CA VAL A 78 -5.89 -0.41 -15.89
C VAL A 78 -5.96 0.16 -17.30
N LEU A 79 -4.84 0.29 -18.00
CA LEU A 79 -4.81 0.76 -19.39
C LEU A 79 -5.56 -0.20 -20.31
N GLN A 80 -5.37 -1.49 -20.17
CA GLN A 80 -6.06 -2.51 -20.97
C GLN A 80 -7.57 -2.51 -20.72
N LEU A 81 -7.99 -2.44 -19.44
CA LEU A 81 -9.41 -2.38 -19.08
C LEU A 81 -10.08 -1.13 -19.60
N GLY A 82 -9.43 0.04 -19.51
CA GLY A 82 -9.95 1.29 -20.06
C GLY A 82 -10.13 1.25 -21.57
N LYS A 83 -9.21 0.58 -22.29
CA LYS A 83 -9.33 0.38 -23.74
C LYS A 83 -10.43 -0.62 -24.10
N ARG A 84 -10.54 -1.72 -23.33
CA ARG A 84 -11.51 -2.79 -23.60
C ARG A 84 -12.94 -2.44 -23.20
N PHE A 85 -13.08 -1.62 -22.16
CA PHE A 85 -14.38 -1.24 -21.58
C PHE A 85 -14.45 0.29 -21.36
N PRO A 86 -14.56 1.10 -22.45
CA PRO A 86 -14.50 2.56 -22.35
C PRO A 86 -15.60 3.14 -21.46
N ASP A 87 -16.79 2.55 -21.45
CA ASP A 87 -17.92 2.98 -20.63
C ASP A 87 -17.67 2.82 -19.11
N HIS A 88 -16.73 1.96 -18.74
CA HIS A 88 -16.33 1.73 -17.34
C HIS A 88 -15.11 2.55 -16.92
N GLN A 89 -14.51 3.32 -17.82
CA GLN A 89 -13.33 4.14 -17.53
C GLN A 89 -13.47 5.03 -16.29
N PRO A 90 -14.63 5.67 -16.01
CA PRO A 90 -14.81 6.46 -14.80
C PRO A 90 -14.72 5.67 -13.49
N LEU A 91 -14.86 4.35 -13.52
CA LEU A 91 -14.74 3.46 -12.35
C LEU A 91 -13.30 3.04 -12.07
N LEU A 92 -12.42 3.12 -13.06
CA LEU A 92 -11.03 2.70 -12.92
C LEU A 92 -10.26 3.66 -12.02
N PRO A 93 -9.29 3.15 -11.24
CA PRO A 93 -8.37 4.01 -10.50
C PRO A 93 -7.47 4.79 -11.47
N SER A 94 -6.93 5.92 -11.03
CA SER A 94 -5.84 6.56 -11.76
C SER A 94 -4.60 5.65 -11.79
N LEU A 95 -3.71 5.86 -12.76
CA LEU A 95 -2.49 5.07 -12.91
C LEU A 95 -1.59 5.21 -11.68
N GLU A 96 -1.52 6.41 -11.11
CA GLU A 96 -0.76 6.69 -9.88
C GLU A 96 -1.35 5.97 -8.67
N THR A 97 -2.68 5.86 -8.60
CA THR A 97 -3.35 5.12 -7.52
C THR A 97 -3.01 3.64 -7.58
N ILE A 98 -3.18 2.98 -8.74
CA ILE A 98 -2.90 1.54 -8.83
C ILE A 98 -1.41 1.23 -8.63
N GLU A 99 -0.51 2.08 -9.13
CA GLU A 99 0.92 1.95 -8.84
C GLU A 99 1.20 2.10 -7.33
N THR A 100 0.59 3.08 -6.66
CA THR A 100 0.71 3.27 -5.21
C THR A 100 0.29 2.01 -4.44
N LEU A 101 -0.82 1.40 -4.84
CA LEU A 101 -1.32 0.17 -4.21
C LEU A 101 -0.35 -1.01 -4.42
N GLY A 102 0.15 -1.19 -5.64
CA GLY A 102 1.14 -2.21 -5.97
C GLY A 102 2.44 -2.04 -5.17
N LEU A 103 2.93 -0.80 -5.02
CA LEU A 103 4.12 -0.50 -4.23
C LEU A 103 3.90 -0.71 -2.72
N ALA A 104 2.68 -0.51 -2.22
CA ALA A 104 2.39 -0.50 -0.79
C ALA A 104 1.92 -1.85 -0.23
N HIS A 105 1.48 -2.79 -1.07
CA HIS A 105 0.75 -3.98 -0.61
C HIS A 105 1.56 -4.88 0.36
N ASP A 106 2.87 -4.95 0.19
CA ASP A 106 3.76 -5.84 0.96
C ASP A 106 4.54 -5.15 2.10
N LEU A 107 4.29 -3.86 2.38
CA LEU A 107 5.07 -3.09 3.35
C LEU A 107 5.10 -3.71 4.75
N GLY A 108 3.98 -4.26 5.19
CA GLY A 108 3.81 -4.84 6.53
C GLY A 108 4.32 -6.27 6.69
N HIS A 109 4.74 -6.94 5.62
CA HIS A 109 5.26 -8.30 5.74
C HIS A 109 6.53 -8.35 6.59
N PRO A 110 6.63 -9.31 7.52
CA PRO A 110 7.83 -9.52 8.32
C PRO A 110 8.92 -10.22 7.50
N PRO A 111 10.15 -10.30 8.02
CA PRO A 111 11.16 -11.23 7.51
C PRO A 111 10.65 -12.66 7.53
N PHE A 112 11.17 -13.51 6.66
CA PHE A 112 10.84 -14.94 6.53
C PHE A 112 9.40 -15.24 6.07
N GLY A 113 8.76 -14.30 5.36
CA GLY A 113 7.47 -14.47 4.70
C GLY A 113 6.35 -14.91 5.65
N HIS A 114 5.49 -15.84 5.19
CA HIS A 114 4.37 -16.33 5.99
C HIS A 114 4.79 -17.14 7.21
N GLY A 115 5.95 -17.80 7.18
CA GLY A 115 6.49 -18.47 8.36
C GLY A 115 6.83 -17.47 9.47
N GLY A 116 7.46 -16.34 9.11
CA GLY A 116 7.73 -15.26 10.05
C GLY A 116 6.46 -14.58 10.55
N GLU A 117 5.44 -14.44 9.70
CA GLU A 117 4.12 -13.92 10.09
C GLU A 117 3.43 -14.81 11.12
N ALA A 118 3.39 -16.14 10.88
CA ALA A 118 2.83 -17.12 11.80
C ALA A 118 3.56 -17.11 13.16
N ALA A 119 4.89 -17.06 13.14
CA ALA A 119 5.70 -17.00 14.36
C ALA A 119 5.43 -15.71 15.14
N LEU A 120 5.40 -14.55 14.47
CA LEU A 120 5.08 -13.27 15.12
C LEU A 120 3.65 -13.27 15.68
N ASN A 121 2.67 -13.80 14.93
CA ASN A 121 1.30 -13.89 15.43
C ASN A 121 1.22 -14.77 16.70
N CYS A 122 1.92 -15.91 16.72
CA CYS A 122 1.99 -16.78 17.87
C CYS A 122 2.61 -16.04 19.08
N MET A 123 3.73 -15.36 18.91
CA MET A 123 4.39 -14.63 19.99
C MET A 123 3.59 -13.42 20.48
N MET A 124 2.80 -12.83 19.61
CA MET A 124 1.99 -11.63 19.89
C MET A 124 0.54 -11.95 20.33
N HIS A 125 0.17 -13.22 20.49
CA HIS A 125 -1.23 -13.60 20.71
C HIS A 125 -1.87 -12.94 21.94
N LEU A 126 -1.13 -12.73 23.03
CA LEU A 126 -1.59 -12.02 24.23
C LEU A 126 -1.64 -10.48 24.03
N HIS A 127 -1.07 -9.97 22.95
CA HIS A 127 -0.94 -8.55 22.65
C HIS A 127 -1.73 -8.12 21.40
N GLY A 128 -2.74 -8.90 21.01
CA GLY A 128 -3.59 -8.61 19.86
C GLY A 128 -3.16 -9.27 18.55
N GLY A 129 -2.14 -10.14 18.58
CA GLY A 129 -1.67 -10.87 17.42
C GLY A 129 -0.87 -10.03 16.41
N PHE A 130 -0.54 -10.63 15.27
CA PHE A 130 0.12 -9.96 14.15
C PHE A 130 -0.50 -10.41 12.83
N GLU A 131 -0.74 -9.44 11.92
CA GLU A 131 -1.21 -9.69 10.56
C GLU A 131 -0.59 -8.66 9.61
N SER A 132 -0.03 -9.11 8.50
CA SER A 132 0.79 -8.31 7.58
C SER A 132 0.05 -7.15 6.93
N ASN A 133 -1.23 -7.34 6.52
CA ASN A 133 -1.99 -6.26 5.90
C ASN A 133 -2.39 -5.20 6.92
N ALA A 134 -2.73 -5.60 8.16
CA ALA A 134 -2.97 -4.68 9.25
C ALA A 134 -1.70 -3.87 9.59
N GLN A 135 -0.54 -4.52 9.57
CA GLN A 135 0.74 -3.84 9.76
C GLN A 135 1.06 -2.88 8.60
N SER A 136 0.70 -3.21 7.34
CA SER A 136 0.82 -2.27 6.21
C SER A 136 0.00 -0.99 6.48
N LEU A 137 -1.25 -1.13 6.89
CA LEU A 137 -2.09 0.02 7.26
C LEU A 137 -1.50 0.83 8.43
N ARG A 138 -0.96 0.14 9.43
CA ARG A 138 -0.33 0.79 10.59
C ARG A 138 0.92 1.59 10.18
N LEU A 139 1.76 1.03 9.31
CA LEU A 139 2.91 1.74 8.75
C LEU A 139 2.47 2.99 7.99
N LEU A 140 1.57 2.84 7.02
CA LEU A 140 1.11 3.93 6.17
C LEU A 140 0.35 5.02 6.95
N GLY A 141 -0.48 4.63 7.90
CA GLY A 141 -1.36 5.55 8.61
C GLY A 141 -0.81 6.13 9.92
N ARG A 142 0.30 5.58 10.47
CA ARG A 142 0.76 5.98 11.80
C ARG A 142 2.28 5.97 12.00
N LEU A 143 3.00 4.93 11.56
CA LEU A 143 4.39 4.71 11.97
C LEU A 143 5.41 5.43 11.09
N GLU A 144 5.13 5.61 9.80
CA GLU A 144 6.00 6.39 8.93
C GLU A 144 6.04 7.86 9.37
N SER A 145 7.21 8.48 9.23
CA SER A 145 7.51 9.80 9.83
C SER A 145 7.17 11.00 8.95
N HIS A 146 6.52 10.80 7.79
CA HIS A 146 6.24 11.91 6.85
C HIS A 146 5.37 13.01 7.48
N THR A 147 4.33 12.62 8.23
CA THR A 147 3.43 13.54 8.91
C THR A 147 3.25 13.07 10.35
N PRO A 148 3.70 13.84 11.34
CA PRO A 148 3.63 13.44 12.75
C PRO A 148 2.23 12.97 13.16
N GLY A 149 2.12 11.76 13.71
CA GLY A 149 0.87 11.12 14.13
C GLY A 149 -0.03 10.58 13.01
N PHE A 150 0.29 10.84 11.73
CA PHE A 150 -0.53 10.46 10.58
C PHE A 150 0.24 9.61 9.53
N GLY A 151 1.44 9.15 9.85
CA GLY A 151 2.25 8.32 8.97
C GLY A 151 2.57 9.01 7.64
N LEU A 152 2.31 8.36 6.52
CA LEU A 152 2.46 8.96 5.19
C LEU A 152 1.34 9.95 4.84
N ASN A 153 0.26 9.98 5.60
CA ASN A 153 -0.90 10.82 5.36
C ASN A 153 -1.39 10.73 3.90
N LEU A 154 -1.59 9.49 3.44
CA LEU A 154 -2.08 9.21 2.09
C LEU A 154 -3.53 9.65 1.92
N SER A 155 -3.97 9.81 0.67
CA SER A 155 -5.35 10.09 0.35
C SER A 155 -6.28 8.95 0.79
N ARG A 156 -7.56 9.28 0.99
CA ARG A 156 -8.62 8.31 1.34
C ARG A 156 -8.65 7.15 0.35
N ARG A 157 -8.53 7.43 -0.97
CA ARG A 157 -8.56 6.38 -1.99
C ARG A 157 -7.39 5.41 -1.85
N ALA A 158 -6.18 5.91 -1.63
CA ALA A 158 -5.01 5.06 -1.43
C ALA A 158 -5.14 4.22 -0.15
N MET A 159 -5.56 4.80 0.97
CA MET A 159 -5.74 4.07 2.23
C MET A 159 -6.81 2.99 2.14
N LEU A 160 -7.94 3.26 1.48
CA LEU A 160 -9.00 2.26 1.26
C LEU A 160 -8.55 1.17 0.29
N GLY A 161 -7.75 1.51 -0.72
CA GLY A 161 -7.23 0.53 -1.68
C GLY A 161 -6.23 -0.46 -1.06
N VAL A 162 -5.48 -0.05 -0.06
CA VAL A 162 -4.56 -0.93 0.69
C VAL A 162 -5.31 -1.81 1.71
N LEU A 163 -6.53 -1.43 2.11
CA LEU A 163 -7.34 -2.17 3.08
C LEU A 163 -7.88 -3.47 2.45
N LYS A 164 -7.07 -4.52 2.45
CA LYS A 164 -7.39 -5.81 1.81
C LYS A 164 -8.50 -6.57 2.53
N TYR A 165 -8.48 -6.56 3.88
CA TYR A 165 -9.47 -7.25 4.72
C TYR A 165 -10.15 -6.23 5.64
N PRO A 166 -11.32 -5.69 5.26
CA PRO A 166 -11.98 -4.61 6.00
C PRO A 166 -12.75 -5.14 7.21
N ALA A 167 -12.09 -5.92 8.06
CA ALA A 167 -12.65 -6.45 9.28
C ALA A 167 -11.67 -6.29 10.46
N PRO A 168 -12.15 -6.05 11.69
CA PRO A 168 -11.31 -6.06 12.88
C PRO A 168 -10.63 -7.43 13.05
N TYR A 169 -9.34 -7.44 13.36
CA TYR A 169 -8.55 -8.67 13.56
C TYR A 169 -9.18 -9.60 14.60
N SER A 170 -9.79 -9.05 15.66
CA SER A 170 -10.52 -9.81 16.67
C SER A 170 -11.69 -10.64 16.14
N ARG A 171 -12.21 -10.32 14.94
CA ARG A 171 -13.24 -11.12 14.28
C ARG A 171 -12.68 -12.24 13.41
N LEU A 172 -11.41 -12.16 13.03
CA LEU A 172 -10.73 -13.13 12.16
C LEU A 172 -10.09 -14.26 12.96
N ASN A 173 -9.80 -14.05 14.24
CA ASN A 173 -9.15 -15.02 15.14
C ASN A 173 -10.13 -16.01 15.84
N ARG A 174 -11.28 -16.30 15.25
CA ARG A 174 -12.23 -17.28 15.77
C ARG A 174 -12.13 -18.65 15.07
N ILE A 175 -10.94 -18.95 14.55
CA ILE A 175 -10.63 -20.28 14.00
C ILE A 175 -9.56 -20.91 14.86
#